data_2d42da5f7e5e814639f4ccf322137f0f
#
_entry.id   2d42da5f7e5e814639f4ccf322137f0f
#
_cell.length_a   1.000
_cell.length_b   1.000
_cell.length_c   1.000
_cell.angle_alpha   90.00
_cell.angle_beta   90.00
_cell.angle_gamma   90.00
#
_symmetry.space_group_name_H-M   'P 1'
#
loop_
_entity.id
_entity.type
_entity.pdbx_description
1 polymer ?
#
loop_
_entity_poly.entity_id
_entity_poly.type
_entity_poly.pdbx_seq_one_letter_code
_entity_poly.pdbx_strand_id
1 'polypeptide(L)'
;MEFLLPDEAASAGQARKLTSEFLARSRHQLARVDAEQIDDATLIVSELVANATEHGRGECRLRLQLSDERVTVEVYDDNPTPPRVRPLTAEGESGRGLAMVRCLAHRLDVTPLTGGGKRVRAILAI
;
A
#
# COMPACT_ATOMS: atom_id res chain seq x y z
N MET A 1 11.49 -2.10 -5.92
CA MET A 1 10.67 -2.67 -7.00
C MET A 1 9.47 -1.77 -7.26
N GLU A 2 9.19 -1.47 -8.51
CA GLU A 2 8.09 -0.60 -8.88
C GLU A 2 7.19 -1.29 -9.92
N PHE A 3 5.88 -1.01 -9.84
CA PHE A 3 4.88 -1.50 -10.78
C PHE A 3 3.93 -0.39 -11.16
N LEU A 4 3.58 -0.31 -12.44
CA LEU A 4 2.46 0.50 -12.91
C LEU A 4 1.22 -0.39 -12.95
N LEU A 5 0.16 0.08 -12.30
CA LEU A 5 -1.10 -0.66 -12.21
C LEU A 5 -2.20 0.15 -12.90
N PRO A 6 -3.00 -0.47 -13.77
CA PRO A 6 -4.11 0.23 -14.42
C PRO A 6 -5.19 0.61 -13.41
N ASP A 7 -6.02 1.57 -13.79
CA ASP A 7 -7.16 2.03 -13.01
C ASP A 7 -8.31 1.01 -13.12
N GLU A 8 -8.13 -0.14 -12.50
CA GLU A 8 -9.07 -1.26 -12.54
C GLU A 8 -9.22 -1.87 -11.15
N ALA A 9 -10.41 -2.38 -10.87
CA ALA A 9 -10.68 -3.05 -9.59
C ALA A 9 -9.76 -4.26 -9.35
N ALA A 10 -9.34 -4.95 -10.41
CA ALA A 10 -8.45 -6.09 -10.32
C ALA A 10 -7.02 -5.74 -9.89
N SER A 11 -6.64 -4.45 -9.95
CA SER A 11 -5.28 -4.03 -9.63
C SER A 11 -4.87 -4.30 -8.19
N ALA A 12 -5.80 -4.21 -7.25
CA ALA A 12 -5.50 -4.54 -5.84
C ALA A 12 -5.10 -6.02 -5.68
N GLY A 13 -5.81 -6.93 -6.35
CA GLY A 13 -5.48 -8.34 -6.34
C GLY A 13 -4.14 -8.64 -6.99
N GLN A 14 -3.84 -8.00 -8.11
CA GLN A 14 -2.56 -8.12 -8.79
C GLN A 14 -1.43 -7.58 -7.91
N ALA A 15 -1.64 -6.45 -7.26
CA ALA A 15 -0.66 -5.86 -6.35
C ALA A 15 -0.34 -6.77 -5.17
N ARG A 16 -1.36 -7.44 -4.61
CA ARG A 16 -1.15 -8.43 -3.54
C ARG A 16 -0.25 -9.57 -3.99
N LYS A 17 -0.50 -10.11 -5.17
CA LYS A 17 0.29 -11.20 -5.72
C LYS A 17 1.74 -10.79 -5.93
N LEU A 18 1.97 -9.63 -6.54
CA LEU A 18 3.31 -9.10 -6.80
C LEU A 18 4.06 -8.84 -5.50
N THR A 19 3.39 -8.29 -4.49
CA THR A 19 3.99 -8.03 -3.18
C THR A 19 4.38 -9.31 -2.48
N SER A 20 3.48 -10.29 -2.45
CA SER A 20 3.74 -11.58 -1.83
C SER A 20 4.93 -12.29 -2.49
N GLU A 21 4.99 -12.29 -3.81
CA GLU A 21 6.11 -12.90 -4.55
C GLU A 21 7.43 -12.17 -4.28
N PHE A 22 7.42 -10.85 -4.26
CA PHE A 22 8.62 -10.05 -3.96
C PHE A 22 9.16 -10.33 -2.56
N LEU A 23 8.30 -10.30 -1.56
CA LEU A 23 8.72 -10.51 -0.17
C LEU A 23 9.13 -11.96 0.09
N ALA A 24 8.45 -12.92 -0.53
CA ALA A 24 8.82 -14.33 -0.40
C ALA A 24 10.20 -14.60 -0.99
N ARG A 25 10.53 -14.00 -2.13
CA ARG A 25 11.87 -14.12 -2.73
C ARG A 25 12.93 -13.44 -1.86
N SER A 26 12.63 -12.27 -1.34
CA SER A 26 13.54 -11.50 -0.49
C SER A 26 13.82 -12.18 0.84
N ARG A 27 12.86 -12.96 1.33
CA ARG A 27 13.01 -13.76 2.55
C ARG A 27 14.20 -14.71 2.51
N HIS A 28 14.49 -15.28 1.33
CA HIS A 28 15.64 -16.16 1.16
C HIS A 28 16.98 -15.43 1.20
N GLN A 29 16.98 -14.13 0.93
CA GLN A 29 18.18 -13.31 0.89
C GLN A 29 18.46 -12.58 2.20
N LEU A 30 17.41 -12.00 2.81
CA LEU A 30 17.53 -11.15 3.98
C LEU A 30 16.99 -11.78 5.26
N ALA A 31 16.22 -12.83 5.15
CA ALA A 31 15.78 -13.73 6.24
C ALA A 31 15.01 -13.08 7.42
N ARG A 32 14.54 -11.83 7.31
CA ARG A 32 13.88 -11.15 8.44
C ARG A 32 12.38 -10.95 8.29
N VAL A 33 11.84 -11.22 7.12
CA VAL A 33 10.40 -11.07 6.87
C VAL A 33 9.73 -12.42 7.09
N ASP A 34 8.91 -12.54 8.12
CA ASP A 34 8.16 -13.78 8.36
C ASP A 34 6.83 -13.79 7.62
N ALA A 35 6.11 -14.92 7.71
CA ALA A 35 4.85 -15.09 6.99
C ALA A 35 3.79 -14.08 7.43
N GLU A 36 3.71 -13.76 8.72
CA GLU A 36 2.76 -12.79 9.25
C GLU A 36 3.06 -11.39 8.71
N GLN A 37 4.32 -11.01 8.63
CA GLN A 37 4.75 -9.71 8.09
C GLN A 37 4.46 -9.63 6.61
N ILE A 38 4.63 -10.71 5.85
CA ILE A 38 4.24 -10.76 4.44
C ILE A 38 2.73 -10.55 4.29
N ASP A 39 1.93 -11.19 5.13
CA ASP A 39 0.48 -11.03 5.10
C ASP A 39 0.07 -9.59 5.43
N ASP A 40 0.68 -8.98 6.43
CA ASP A 40 0.42 -7.59 6.81
C ASP A 40 0.79 -6.64 5.69
N ALA A 41 1.97 -6.80 5.10
CA ALA A 41 2.40 -5.96 3.97
C ALA A 41 1.48 -6.13 2.76
N THR A 42 1.04 -7.35 2.49
CA THR A 42 0.13 -7.66 1.39
C THR A 42 -1.22 -6.97 1.59
N LEU A 43 -1.74 -6.99 2.82
CA LEU A 43 -2.98 -6.30 3.15
C LEU A 43 -2.83 -4.78 2.99
N ILE A 44 -1.73 -4.21 3.47
CA ILE A 44 -1.44 -2.78 3.32
C ILE A 44 -1.42 -2.40 1.83
N VAL A 45 -0.71 -3.14 1.01
CA VAL A 45 -0.65 -2.90 -0.43
C VAL A 45 -2.05 -2.96 -1.05
N SER A 46 -2.83 -3.98 -0.71
CA SER A 46 -4.18 -4.15 -1.24
C SER A 46 -5.05 -2.93 -0.94
N GLU A 47 -5.01 -2.44 0.30
CA GLU A 47 -5.84 -1.30 0.71
C GLU A 47 -5.39 0.01 0.07
N LEU A 48 -4.08 0.23 -0.03
CA LEU A 48 -3.56 1.46 -0.64
C LEU A 48 -3.82 1.49 -2.15
N VAL A 49 -3.68 0.36 -2.84
CA VAL A 49 -3.96 0.28 -4.27
C VAL A 49 -5.46 0.40 -4.53
N ALA A 50 -6.30 -0.27 -3.74
CA ALA A 50 -7.75 -0.15 -3.88
C ALA A 50 -8.19 1.30 -3.69
N ASN A 51 -7.64 2.00 -2.70
CA ASN A 51 -7.91 3.41 -2.48
C ASN A 51 -7.50 4.27 -3.68
N ALA A 52 -6.31 4.03 -4.23
CA ALA A 52 -5.81 4.77 -5.38
C ALA A 52 -6.67 4.54 -6.63
N THR A 53 -7.09 3.30 -6.88
CA THR A 53 -7.93 2.99 -8.05
C THR A 53 -9.38 3.41 -7.89
N GLU A 54 -9.88 3.48 -6.67
CA GLU A 54 -11.24 3.96 -6.38
C GLU A 54 -11.38 5.46 -6.62
N HIS A 55 -10.36 6.23 -6.22
CA HIS A 55 -10.40 7.69 -6.26
C HIS A 55 -9.46 8.31 -7.28
N GLY A 56 -8.57 7.54 -7.87
CA GLY A 56 -7.65 8.01 -8.88
C GLY A 56 -8.30 8.18 -10.25
N ARG A 57 -7.59 8.87 -11.14
CA ARG A 57 -8.07 9.17 -12.49
C ARG A 57 -7.25 8.49 -13.57
N GLY A 58 -6.42 7.55 -13.21
CA GLY A 58 -5.54 6.86 -14.12
C GLY A 58 -4.76 5.78 -13.43
N GLU A 59 -3.63 5.43 -13.99
CA GLU A 59 -2.75 4.43 -13.44
C GLU A 59 -2.22 4.85 -12.07
N CYS A 60 -2.01 3.90 -11.19
CA CYS A 60 -1.25 4.15 -9.98
C CYS A 60 0.09 3.44 -10.06
N ARG A 61 1.07 3.95 -9.32
CA ARG A 61 2.40 3.35 -9.25
C ARG A 61 2.64 2.81 -7.85
N LEU A 62 2.96 1.54 -7.77
CA LEU A 62 3.30 0.86 -6.53
C LEU A 62 4.82 0.72 -6.45
N ARG A 63 5.40 1.16 -5.34
CA ARG A 63 6.81 1.00 -5.06
C ARG A 63 7.00 0.26 -3.74
N LEU A 64 7.78 -0.81 -3.79
CA LEU A 64 8.11 -1.63 -2.62
C LEU A 64 9.61 -1.55 -2.36
N GLN A 65 9.98 -1.28 -1.12
CA GLN A 65 11.36 -1.29 -0.67
C GLN A 65 11.49 -2.13 0.59
N LEU A 66 12.50 -2.96 0.62
CA LEU A 66 12.81 -3.81 1.77
C LEU A 66 14.20 -3.46 2.27
N SER A 67 14.30 -3.20 3.57
CA SER A 67 15.57 -3.04 4.28
C SER A 67 15.62 -4.02 5.44
N ASP A 68 16.72 -4.04 6.19
CA ASP A 68 16.88 -4.91 7.35
C ASP A 68 15.85 -4.67 8.45
N GLU A 69 15.28 -3.47 8.49
CA GLU A 69 14.43 -3.04 9.60
C GLU A 69 12.99 -2.76 9.20
N ARG A 70 12.71 -2.64 7.90
CA ARG A 70 11.38 -2.22 7.47
C ARG A 70 11.03 -2.64 6.05
N VAL A 71 9.72 -2.74 5.82
CA VAL A 71 9.11 -2.79 4.50
C VAL A 71 8.45 -1.44 4.27
N THR A 72 8.79 -0.77 3.17
CA THR A 72 8.16 0.49 2.79
C THR A 72 7.28 0.26 1.57
N VAL A 73 6.01 0.66 1.70
CA VAL A 73 5.01 0.58 0.63
C VAL A 73 4.65 2.00 0.24
N GLU A 74 4.83 2.35 -1.03
CA GLU A 74 4.44 3.66 -1.55
C GLU A 74 3.50 3.47 -2.72
N VAL A 75 2.40 4.20 -2.73
CA VAL A 75 1.44 4.22 -3.84
C VAL A 75 1.26 5.65 -4.30
N TYR A 76 1.51 5.88 -5.58
CA TYR A 76 1.40 7.17 -6.23
C TYR A 76 0.16 7.17 -7.12
N ASP A 77 -0.69 8.18 -6.97
CA ASP A 77 -1.83 8.37 -7.85
C ASP A 77 -1.95 9.85 -8.25
N ASP A 78 -2.83 10.15 -9.21
CA ASP A 78 -2.98 11.49 -9.75
C ASP A 78 -4.09 12.30 -9.08
N ASN A 79 -4.75 11.76 -8.07
CA ASN A 79 -5.80 12.47 -7.35
C ASN A 79 -5.19 13.28 -6.20
N PRO A 80 -5.30 14.62 -6.20
CA PRO A 80 -4.71 15.46 -5.15
C PRO A 80 -5.47 15.39 -3.82
N THR A 81 -6.69 14.86 -3.82
CA THR A 81 -7.49 14.77 -2.60
C THR A 81 -6.91 13.72 -1.67
N PRO A 82 -6.59 14.07 -0.40
CA PRO A 82 -6.10 13.08 0.55
C PRO A 82 -7.11 11.97 0.80
N PRO A 83 -6.65 10.75 1.07
CA PRO A 83 -7.56 9.66 1.42
C PRO A 83 -8.27 9.97 2.74
N ARG A 84 -9.53 9.55 2.82
CA ARG A 84 -10.33 9.72 4.03
C ARG A 84 -10.16 8.49 4.91
N VAL A 85 -9.67 8.68 6.12
CA VAL A 85 -9.56 7.60 7.12
C VAL A 85 -10.79 7.64 8.01
N ARG A 86 -11.48 6.51 8.12
CA ARG A 86 -12.67 6.38 8.97
C ARG A 86 -12.38 5.40 10.11
N PRO A 87 -13.05 5.55 11.26
CA PRO A 87 -12.92 4.57 12.35
C PRO A 87 -13.31 3.17 11.89
N LEU A 88 -12.66 2.16 12.43
CA LEU A 88 -12.97 0.76 12.11
C LEU A 88 -14.42 0.39 12.45
N THR A 89 -15.01 1.08 13.40
CA THR A 89 -16.41 0.87 13.83
C THR A 89 -17.42 1.57 12.92
N ALA A 90 -16.97 2.41 11.97
CA ALA A 90 -17.89 3.11 11.07
C ALA A 90 -18.51 2.12 10.09
N GLU A 91 -19.78 2.37 9.73
CA GLU A 91 -20.46 1.60 8.71
C GLU A 91 -19.94 2.00 7.32
N GLY A 92 -19.99 1.05 6.39
CA GLY A 92 -19.49 1.24 5.03
C GLY A 92 -18.03 0.83 4.87
N GLU A 93 -17.59 0.73 3.64
CA GLU A 93 -16.25 0.23 3.32
C GLU A 93 -15.22 1.34 3.09
N SER A 94 -15.66 2.52 2.67
CA SER A 94 -14.77 3.63 2.33
C SER A 94 -14.00 4.13 3.55
N GLY A 95 -12.69 4.09 3.49
CA GLY A 95 -11.80 4.58 4.55
C GLY A 95 -11.54 3.59 5.69
N ARG A 96 -12.29 2.49 5.77
CA ARG A 96 -12.06 1.48 6.80
C ARG A 96 -10.76 0.72 6.59
N GLY A 97 -10.43 0.43 5.34
CA GLY A 97 -9.17 -0.20 4.99
C GLY A 97 -7.97 0.64 5.43
N LEU A 98 -8.05 1.97 5.28
CA LEU A 98 -6.99 2.87 5.73
C LEU A 98 -6.84 2.87 7.25
N ALA A 99 -7.95 2.73 7.99
CA ALA A 99 -7.87 2.58 9.44
C ALA A 99 -7.13 1.29 9.82
N MET A 100 -7.36 0.19 9.10
CA MET A 100 -6.62 -1.05 9.29
C MET A 100 -5.13 -0.87 8.99
N VAL A 101 -4.80 -0.16 7.91
CA VAL A 101 -3.40 0.14 7.56
C VAL A 101 -2.73 0.91 8.69
N ARG A 102 -3.41 1.89 9.29
CA ARG A 102 -2.87 2.65 10.43
C ARG A 102 -2.60 1.76 11.64
N CYS A 103 -3.42 0.73 11.85
CA CYS A 103 -3.21 -0.22 12.94
C CYS A 103 -2.02 -1.14 12.68
N LEU A 104 -1.82 -1.57 11.43
CA LEU A 104 -0.76 -2.51 11.07
C LEU A 104 0.58 -1.83 10.82
N ALA A 105 0.56 -0.65 10.22
CA ALA A 105 1.77 0.06 9.86
C ALA A 105 2.38 0.77 11.06
N HIS A 106 3.70 0.80 11.12
CA HIS A 106 4.43 1.62 12.07
C HIS A 106 4.20 3.10 11.78
N ARG A 107 4.08 3.47 10.50
CA ARG A 107 3.87 4.84 10.07
C ARG A 107 3.06 4.88 8.78
N LEU A 108 2.18 5.87 8.66
CA LEU A 108 1.40 6.15 7.46
C LEU A 108 1.47 7.64 7.15
N ASP A 109 1.99 7.99 5.98
CA ASP A 109 2.14 9.37 5.52
C ASP A 109 1.43 9.59 4.20
N VAL A 110 0.84 10.77 4.02
CA VAL A 110 0.29 11.23 2.75
C VAL A 110 1.01 12.51 2.36
N THR A 111 1.59 12.53 1.16
CA THR A 111 2.35 13.68 0.66
C THR A 111 1.78 14.15 -0.67
N PRO A 112 1.35 15.42 -0.79
CA PRO A 112 0.99 15.97 -2.10
C PRO A 112 2.21 16.04 -3.00
N LEU A 113 2.00 15.80 -4.29
CA LEU A 113 3.07 15.81 -5.28
C LEU A 113 3.08 17.13 -6.06
N THR A 114 4.27 17.58 -6.44
CA THR A 114 4.44 18.70 -7.36
C THR A 114 3.85 18.32 -8.72
N GLY A 115 2.97 19.15 -9.25
CA GLY A 115 2.29 18.86 -10.52
C GLY A 115 0.97 18.12 -10.36
N GLY A 116 0.54 17.85 -9.15
CA GLY A 116 -0.72 17.18 -8.84
C GLY A 116 -0.55 15.73 -8.38
N GLY A 117 -1.60 15.19 -7.80
CA GLY A 117 -1.57 13.84 -7.25
C GLY A 117 -0.99 13.77 -5.86
N LYS A 118 -0.80 12.54 -5.38
CA LYS A 118 -0.29 12.29 -4.03
C LYS A 118 0.49 10.99 -3.96
N ARG A 119 1.29 10.89 -2.91
CA ARG A 119 1.96 9.66 -2.49
C ARG A 119 1.42 9.26 -1.13
N VAL A 120 0.94 8.03 -1.01
CA VAL A 120 0.59 7.42 0.26
C VAL A 120 1.68 6.42 0.60
N ARG A 121 2.33 6.59 1.74
CA ARG A 121 3.43 5.74 2.17
C ARG A 121 3.12 5.10 3.50
N ALA A 122 3.25 3.78 3.55
CA ALA A 122 3.14 3.00 4.78
C ALA A 122 4.48 2.31 5.05
N ILE A 123 4.91 2.33 6.30
CA ILE A 123 6.14 1.69 6.76
C ILE A 123 5.76 0.61 7.77
N LEU A 124 6.18 -0.62 7.49
CA LEU A 124 6.00 -1.76 8.38
C LEU A 124 7.36 -2.12 8.98
N ALA A 125 7.46 -2.08 10.30
CA ALA A 125 8.66 -2.51 10.99
C ALA A 125 8.78 -4.03 11.00
N ILE A 126 9.99 -4.54 10.77
CA ILE A 126 10.28 -5.97 10.75
C ILE A 126 11.43 -6.34 11.68
#